data_a6f12b506bb36e4be9346fee9c2688ca
#
_entry.id   a6f12b506bb36e4be9346fee9c2688ca
#
_cell.length_a   1.000
_cell.length_b   1.000
_cell.length_c   1.000
_cell.angle_alpha   90.00
_cell.angle_beta   90.00
_cell.angle_gamma   90.00
#
_symmetry.space_group_name_H-M   'P 1'
#
loop_
_entity.id
_entity.type
_entity.pdbx_description
1 polymer ?
#
loop_
_entity_poly.entity_id
_entity_poly.type
_entity_poly.pdbx_seq_one_letter_code
_entity_poly.pdbx_strand_id
1 'polypeptide(L)'
;MPEMTLLTRPTCEFLFMTLALLGLCQGLRAFLMAMRKGERSLPLDIVYECAVFVFLALFAMAVYMNCILAARLRWDAVASSLLWFSALPLSLGAYLCIHQHRAAMLPTLAALALALPGITTALSLQAPIIYLTVCAVFVCRTAYGLFLEIDSTRHRVSRLSVKETVDHLPEGLLFSTANGRPLIINDCMDAFLDALGISVNRLDTNRLWSDLEDGIEDGRVDGERLGERLLVRTPSGVRDGRTFLVTNESVILAD
;
A
#
# COMPACT_ATOMS: atom_id res chain seq x y z
N MET A 1 50.06 -11.63 -12.48
CA MET A 1 49.07 -11.18 -11.49
C MET A 1 48.07 -12.31 -11.37
N PRO A 2 47.80 -12.90 -10.20
CA PRO A 2 46.77 -13.91 -10.09
C PRO A 2 45.45 -13.23 -10.42
N GLU A 3 44.78 -13.66 -11.48
CA GLU A 3 43.40 -13.38 -11.73
C GLU A 3 42.60 -13.88 -10.50
N MET A 4 42.23 -12.96 -9.63
CA MET A 4 41.30 -13.25 -8.57
C MET A 4 39.98 -13.61 -9.27
N THR A 5 39.81 -14.88 -9.60
CA THR A 5 38.54 -15.46 -10.02
C THR A 5 37.58 -15.41 -8.83
N LEU A 6 37.07 -14.21 -8.52
CA LEU A 6 36.12 -13.94 -7.44
C LEU A 6 34.78 -14.68 -7.65
N LEU A 7 34.63 -15.41 -8.75
CA LEU A 7 33.44 -16.14 -9.07
C LEU A 7 33.68 -17.62 -9.30
N THR A 8 33.58 -18.27 -8.19
CA THR A 8 33.45 -19.72 -8.11
C THR A 8 31.95 -20.09 -8.31
N ARG A 9 31.71 -21.33 -8.73
CA ARG A 9 30.36 -21.90 -8.81
C ARG A 9 29.52 -21.65 -7.54
N PRO A 10 30.07 -21.78 -6.31
CA PRO A 10 29.32 -21.47 -5.08
C PRO A 10 28.82 -20.02 -4.99
N THR A 11 29.54 -19.05 -5.55
CA THR A 11 29.06 -17.65 -5.58
C THR A 11 27.85 -17.48 -6.51
N CYS A 12 27.82 -18.20 -7.64
CA CYS A 12 26.67 -18.20 -8.55
C CYS A 12 25.45 -18.87 -7.90
N GLU A 13 25.68 -19.97 -7.19
CA GLU A 13 24.63 -20.66 -6.45
C GLU A 13 24.06 -19.77 -5.33
N PHE A 14 24.92 -19.09 -4.59
CA PHE A 14 24.50 -18.12 -3.57
C PHE A 14 23.70 -16.95 -4.18
N LEU A 15 24.16 -16.37 -5.29
CA LEU A 15 23.47 -15.30 -6.00
C LEU A 15 22.09 -15.77 -6.49
N PHE A 16 22.03 -16.97 -7.08
CA PHE A 16 20.75 -17.56 -7.52
C PHE A 16 19.77 -17.75 -6.37
N MET A 17 20.22 -18.37 -5.27
CA MET A 17 19.36 -18.61 -4.11
C MET A 17 18.85 -17.30 -3.50
N THR A 18 19.71 -16.28 -3.42
CA THR A 18 19.35 -14.96 -2.91
C THR A 18 18.31 -14.29 -3.81
N LEU A 19 18.52 -14.32 -5.14
CA LEU A 19 17.58 -13.77 -6.12
C LEU A 19 16.23 -14.50 -6.09
N ALA A 20 16.23 -15.83 -5.97
CA ALA A 20 15.03 -16.63 -5.87
C ALA A 20 14.22 -16.28 -4.59
N LEU A 21 14.90 -16.18 -3.46
CA LEU A 21 14.28 -15.78 -2.19
C LEU A 21 13.71 -14.36 -2.26
N LEU A 22 14.47 -13.41 -2.82
CA LEU A 22 14.00 -12.04 -3.05
C LEU A 22 12.77 -12.01 -3.97
N GLY A 23 12.79 -12.79 -5.04
CA GLY A 23 11.64 -12.94 -5.94
C GLY A 23 10.40 -13.43 -5.18
N LEU A 24 10.53 -14.46 -4.35
CA LEU A 24 9.42 -14.97 -3.53
C LEU A 24 8.89 -13.90 -2.56
N CYS A 25 9.78 -13.21 -1.83
CA CYS A 25 9.40 -12.13 -0.92
C CYS A 25 8.71 -10.98 -1.66
N GLN A 26 9.20 -10.63 -2.84
CA GLN A 26 8.64 -9.59 -3.68
C GLN A 26 7.26 -10.00 -4.23
N GLY A 27 7.09 -11.25 -4.65
CA GLY A 27 5.82 -11.80 -5.10
C GLY A 27 4.77 -11.81 -3.98
N LEU A 28 5.17 -12.22 -2.78
CA LEU A 28 4.32 -12.17 -1.60
C LEU A 28 3.88 -10.72 -1.29
N ARG A 29 4.80 -9.77 -1.35
CA ARG A 29 4.49 -8.35 -1.14
C ARG A 29 3.51 -7.83 -2.18
N ALA A 30 3.73 -8.09 -3.47
CA ALA A 30 2.82 -7.70 -4.55
C ALA A 30 1.42 -8.32 -4.37
N PHE A 31 1.36 -9.58 -3.94
CA PHE A 31 0.11 -10.28 -3.62
C PHE A 31 -0.62 -9.63 -2.44
N LEU A 32 0.08 -9.35 -1.34
CA LEU A 32 -0.51 -8.67 -0.18
C LEU A 32 -1.04 -7.28 -0.53
N MET A 33 -0.32 -6.52 -1.36
CA MET A 33 -0.79 -5.22 -1.87
C MET A 33 -2.04 -5.37 -2.75
N ALA A 34 -2.10 -6.41 -3.59
CA ALA A 34 -3.26 -6.67 -4.45
C ALA A 34 -4.51 -7.08 -3.65
N MET A 35 -4.33 -7.85 -2.57
CA MET A 35 -5.41 -8.26 -1.67
C MET A 35 -6.02 -7.07 -0.90
N ARG A 36 -5.26 -6.01 -0.69
CA ARG A 36 -5.69 -4.79 0.02
C ARG A 36 -6.47 -3.80 -0.85
N LYS A 37 -7.11 -4.27 -1.91
CA LYS A 37 -7.89 -3.50 -2.87
C LYS A 37 -9.00 -2.67 -2.23
N GLY A 38 -8.70 -1.63 -1.53
CA GLY A 38 -9.71 -0.74 -0.95
C GLY A 38 -9.16 0.59 -0.45
N GLU A 39 -7.90 0.67 -0.09
CA GLU A 39 -7.53 1.78 0.77
C GLU A 39 -6.52 2.79 0.25
N ARG A 40 -5.61 2.54 -0.67
CA ARG A 40 -4.63 3.58 -1.10
C ARG A 40 -3.59 3.16 -2.15
N SER A 41 -3.47 1.92 -2.55
CA SER A 41 -2.51 1.57 -3.59
C SER A 41 -3.07 1.94 -4.96
N LEU A 42 -2.47 2.92 -5.61
CA LEU A 42 -2.68 3.15 -7.02
C LEU A 42 -2.39 1.84 -7.79
N PRO A 43 -3.21 1.48 -8.78
CA PRO A 43 -2.99 0.27 -9.58
C PRO A 43 -1.58 0.21 -10.18
N LEU A 44 -0.97 1.36 -10.46
CA LEU A 44 0.42 1.49 -10.94
C LEU A 44 1.47 0.97 -9.95
N ASP A 45 1.26 1.11 -8.64
CA ASP A 45 2.18 0.59 -7.63
C ASP A 45 2.21 -0.94 -7.65
N ILE A 46 1.05 -1.56 -7.78
CA ILE A 46 0.94 -3.02 -7.88
C ILE A 46 1.61 -3.51 -9.17
N VAL A 47 1.37 -2.82 -10.28
CA VAL A 47 2.01 -3.15 -11.57
C VAL A 47 3.53 -3.03 -11.47
N TYR A 48 4.05 -1.99 -10.80
CA TYR A 48 5.48 -1.82 -10.57
C TYR A 48 6.07 -2.95 -9.71
N GLU A 49 5.43 -3.32 -8.61
CA GLU A 49 5.90 -4.42 -7.76
C GLU A 49 5.86 -5.77 -8.49
N CYS A 50 4.85 -6.00 -9.34
CA CYS A 50 4.79 -7.16 -10.22
C CYS A 50 5.92 -7.13 -11.27
N ALA A 51 6.23 -5.98 -11.86
CA ALA A 51 7.33 -5.83 -12.82
C ALA A 51 8.69 -6.13 -12.16
N VAL A 52 8.91 -5.67 -10.92
CA VAL A 52 10.11 -5.99 -10.14
C VAL A 52 10.19 -7.48 -9.81
N PHE A 53 9.07 -8.10 -9.44
CA PHE A 53 9.01 -9.56 -9.23
C PHE A 53 9.43 -10.34 -10.48
N VAL A 54 8.85 -10.00 -11.63
CA VAL A 54 9.19 -10.63 -12.91
C VAL A 54 10.67 -10.42 -13.24
N PHE A 55 11.21 -9.22 -13.05
CA PHE A 55 12.63 -8.92 -13.25
C PHE A 55 13.52 -9.83 -12.38
N LEU A 56 13.25 -9.95 -11.09
CA LEU A 56 14.04 -10.79 -10.18
C LEU A 56 13.97 -12.28 -10.55
N ALA A 57 12.79 -12.76 -10.94
CA ALA A 57 12.60 -14.15 -11.39
C ALA A 57 13.39 -14.45 -12.68
N LEU A 58 13.34 -13.53 -13.64
CA LEU A 58 14.08 -13.67 -14.91
C LEU A 58 15.58 -13.51 -14.69
N PHE A 59 16.00 -12.64 -13.76
CA PHE A 59 17.40 -12.52 -13.37
C PHE A 59 17.92 -13.83 -12.74
N ALA A 60 17.18 -14.39 -11.78
CA ALA A 60 17.54 -15.69 -11.19
C ALA A 60 17.64 -16.79 -12.27
N MET A 61 16.66 -16.83 -13.19
CA MET A 61 16.68 -17.78 -14.32
C MET A 61 17.90 -17.58 -15.22
N ALA A 62 18.28 -16.33 -15.54
CA ALA A 62 19.45 -16.05 -16.37
C ALA A 62 20.76 -16.50 -15.67
N VAL A 63 20.89 -16.28 -14.37
CA VAL A 63 22.03 -16.77 -13.56
C VAL A 63 22.06 -18.31 -13.56
N TYR A 64 20.92 -18.95 -13.34
CA TYR A 64 20.84 -20.40 -13.33
C TYR A 64 21.27 -21.00 -14.67
N MET A 65 20.67 -20.55 -15.77
CA MET A 65 20.93 -21.10 -17.11
C MET A 65 22.35 -20.85 -17.61
N ASN A 66 22.91 -19.68 -17.33
CA ASN A 66 24.20 -19.27 -17.90
C ASN A 66 25.39 -19.50 -17.01
N CYS A 67 25.20 -19.62 -15.68
CA CYS A 67 26.32 -19.75 -14.74
C CYS A 67 26.31 -21.06 -13.94
N ILE A 68 25.14 -21.67 -13.71
CA ILE A 68 25.05 -22.93 -12.95
C ILE A 68 24.95 -24.12 -13.88
N LEU A 69 24.02 -24.07 -14.84
CA LEU A 69 23.79 -25.18 -15.77
C LEU A 69 24.85 -25.24 -16.89
N ALA A 70 25.37 -24.09 -17.33
CA ALA A 70 26.40 -24.03 -18.36
C ALA A 70 27.75 -24.53 -17.84
N ALA A 71 28.53 -25.22 -18.71
CA ALA A 71 29.88 -25.68 -18.39
C ALA A 71 30.89 -24.51 -18.19
N ARG A 72 30.55 -23.31 -18.64
CA ARG A 72 31.33 -22.08 -18.54
C ARG A 72 30.47 -20.94 -18.02
N LEU A 73 31.08 -20.08 -17.17
CA LEU A 73 30.39 -18.88 -16.64
C LEU A 73 30.21 -17.85 -17.76
N ARG A 74 28.97 -17.69 -18.23
CA ARG A 74 28.62 -16.79 -19.35
C ARG A 74 27.95 -15.51 -18.84
N TRP A 75 28.72 -14.65 -18.17
CA TRP A 75 28.23 -13.40 -17.62
C TRP A 75 27.72 -12.42 -18.68
N ASP A 76 28.28 -12.45 -19.88
CA ASP A 76 27.82 -11.62 -21.01
C ASP A 76 26.39 -11.97 -21.43
N ALA A 77 26.03 -13.25 -21.36
CA ALA A 77 24.68 -13.70 -21.65
C ALA A 77 23.68 -13.27 -20.57
N VAL A 78 24.10 -13.28 -19.30
CA VAL A 78 23.32 -12.74 -18.19
C VAL A 78 23.09 -11.23 -18.40
N ALA A 79 24.17 -10.46 -18.66
CA ALA A 79 24.10 -9.04 -18.91
C ALA A 79 23.16 -8.68 -20.08
N SER A 80 23.26 -9.42 -21.19
CA SER A 80 22.39 -9.19 -22.36
C SER A 80 20.90 -9.46 -22.04
N SER A 81 20.62 -10.50 -21.26
CA SER A 81 19.26 -10.79 -20.81
C SER A 81 18.70 -9.69 -19.91
N LEU A 82 19.53 -9.16 -18.98
CA LEU A 82 19.12 -8.10 -18.07
C LEU A 82 18.76 -6.79 -18.77
N LEU A 83 19.37 -6.50 -19.93
CA LEU A 83 19.02 -5.33 -20.73
C LEU A 83 17.52 -5.31 -21.09
N TRP A 84 17.01 -6.45 -21.54
CA TRP A 84 15.60 -6.59 -21.90
C TRP A 84 14.66 -6.65 -20.69
N PHE A 85 15.06 -7.38 -19.66
CA PHE A 85 14.21 -7.60 -18.49
C PHE A 85 14.08 -6.36 -17.60
N SER A 86 15.09 -5.48 -17.61
CA SER A 86 15.06 -4.24 -16.82
C SER A 86 14.27 -3.10 -17.46
N ALA A 87 13.97 -3.17 -18.75
CA ALA A 87 13.29 -2.09 -19.48
C ALA A 87 11.92 -1.72 -18.86
N LEU A 88 11.11 -2.72 -18.52
CA LEU A 88 9.78 -2.49 -17.94
C LEU A 88 9.85 -1.86 -16.53
N PRO A 89 10.58 -2.44 -15.54
CA PRO A 89 10.65 -1.83 -14.21
C PRO A 89 11.41 -0.48 -14.21
N LEU A 90 12.36 -0.25 -15.13
CA LEU A 90 13.02 1.05 -15.27
C LEU A 90 12.06 2.13 -15.77
N SER A 91 11.33 1.87 -16.85
CA SER A 91 10.40 2.85 -17.42
C SER A 91 9.25 3.18 -16.47
N LEU A 92 8.66 2.17 -15.84
CA LEU A 92 7.57 2.36 -14.89
C LEU A 92 8.05 3.04 -13.60
N GLY A 93 9.22 2.63 -13.08
CA GLY A 93 9.82 3.25 -11.90
C GLY A 93 10.23 4.71 -12.14
N ALA A 94 10.77 5.05 -13.33
CA ALA A 94 11.07 6.41 -13.72
C ALA A 94 9.79 7.26 -13.79
N TYR A 95 8.74 6.73 -14.39
CA TYR A 95 7.42 7.38 -14.42
C TYR A 95 6.91 7.69 -13.01
N LEU A 96 6.92 6.72 -12.10
CA LEU A 96 6.46 6.89 -10.72
C LEU A 96 7.34 7.88 -9.93
N CYS A 97 8.65 7.88 -10.18
CA CYS A 97 9.58 8.82 -9.55
C CYS A 97 9.31 10.26 -9.98
N ILE A 98 9.09 10.49 -11.28
CA ILE A 98 8.90 11.83 -11.85
C ILE A 98 7.49 12.38 -11.56
N HIS A 99 6.45 11.59 -11.84
CA HIS A 99 5.07 12.07 -11.73
C HIS A 99 4.47 11.98 -10.34
N GLN A 100 4.94 11.06 -9.51
CA GLN A 100 4.43 10.88 -8.14
C GLN A 100 5.40 11.35 -7.06
N HIS A 101 6.54 11.97 -7.45
CA HIS A 101 7.59 12.49 -6.55
C HIS A 101 8.09 11.45 -5.52
N ARG A 102 8.13 10.18 -5.89
CA ARG A 102 8.55 9.09 -5.00
C ARG A 102 10.06 8.90 -4.99
N ALA A 103 10.78 9.78 -4.31
CA ALA A 103 12.24 9.72 -4.17
C ALA A 103 12.76 8.38 -3.59
N ALA A 104 11.95 7.67 -2.81
CA ALA A 104 12.29 6.35 -2.26
C ALA A 104 12.54 5.26 -3.34
N MET A 105 12.14 5.49 -4.59
CA MET A 105 12.40 4.58 -5.72
C MET A 105 13.76 4.79 -6.37
N LEU A 106 14.45 5.92 -6.13
CA LEU A 106 15.75 6.25 -6.73
C LEU A 106 16.82 5.16 -6.52
N PRO A 107 17.01 4.58 -5.31
CA PRO A 107 18.02 3.52 -5.13
C PRO A 107 17.73 2.28 -5.99
N THR A 108 16.45 1.92 -6.15
CA THR A 108 16.05 0.78 -6.98
C THR A 108 16.29 1.04 -8.45
N LEU A 109 15.99 2.26 -8.92
CA LEU A 109 16.28 2.68 -10.30
C LEU A 109 17.77 2.71 -10.57
N ALA A 110 18.57 3.23 -9.63
CA ALA A 110 20.03 3.23 -9.73
C ALA A 110 20.59 1.80 -9.81
N ALA A 111 20.08 0.87 -8.97
CA ALA A 111 20.48 -0.53 -9.00
C ALA A 111 20.13 -1.22 -10.33
N LEU A 112 18.92 -0.98 -10.85
CA LEU A 112 18.49 -1.49 -12.15
C LEU A 112 19.34 -0.92 -13.29
N ALA A 113 19.67 0.39 -13.25
CA ALA A 113 20.52 1.04 -14.24
C ALA A 113 21.95 0.47 -14.20
N LEU A 114 22.52 0.25 -13.01
CA LEU A 114 23.83 -0.37 -12.85
C LEU A 114 23.91 -1.80 -13.41
N ALA A 115 22.80 -2.51 -13.45
CA ALA A 115 22.71 -3.84 -14.04
C ALA A 115 22.79 -3.84 -15.58
N LEU A 116 22.69 -2.65 -16.22
CA LEU A 116 22.75 -2.53 -17.68
C LEU A 116 24.18 -2.76 -18.19
N PRO A 117 24.36 -3.56 -19.23
CA PRO A 117 25.70 -3.93 -19.73
C PRO A 117 26.54 -2.73 -20.20
N GLY A 118 25.92 -1.69 -20.75
CA GLY A 118 26.62 -0.46 -21.18
C GLY A 118 27.25 0.30 -20.01
N ILE A 119 26.61 0.30 -18.84
CA ILE A 119 27.12 0.97 -17.64
C ILE A 119 28.19 0.10 -16.97
N THR A 120 28.00 -1.21 -16.93
CA THR A 120 28.99 -2.15 -16.38
C THR A 120 30.31 -2.07 -17.11
N THR A 121 30.30 -2.00 -18.45
CA THR A 121 31.51 -1.87 -19.27
C THR A 121 32.17 -0.50 -19.11
N ALA A 122 31.36 0.58 -19.03
CA ALA A 122 31.88 1.94 -18.85
C ALA A 122 32.57 2.15 -17.49
N LEU A 123 32.11 1.46 -16.43
CA LEU A 123 32.72 1.54 -15.10
C LEU A 123 33.91 0.62 -14.91
N SER A 124 34.28 -0.19 -15.91
CA SER A 124 35.36 -1.18 -15.84
C SER A 124 35.28 -2.13 -14.62
N LEU A 125 34.08 -2.25 -14.04
CA LEU A 125 33.81 -3.12 -12.89
C LEU A 125 33.54 -4.55 -13.36
N GLN A 126 33.96 -5.52 -12.57
CA GLN A 126 33.60 -6.91 -12.85
C GLN A 126 32.12 -7.12 -12.68
N ALA A 127 31.44 -7.61 -13.71
CA ALA A 127 30.00 -7.85 -13.72
C ALA A 127 29.44 -8.51 -12.44
N PRO A 128 30.11 -9.46 -11.85
CA PRO A 128 29.67 -10.12 -10.62
C PRO A 128 29.59 -9.24 -9.39
N ILE A 129 30.51 -8.30 -9.23
CA ILE A 129 30.48 -7.34 -8.11
C ILE A 129 29.26 -6.45 -8.25
N ILE A 130 28.97 -6.03 -9.48
CA ILE A 130 27.77 -5.23 -9.76
C ILE A 130 26.50 -6.01 -9.43
N TYR A 131 26.41 -7.28 -9.85
CA TYR A 131 25.24 -8.11 -9.56
C TYR A 131 25.03 -8.36 -8.07
N LEU A 132 26.12 -8.55 -7.31
CA LEU A 132 26.05 -8.64 -5.85
C LEU A 132 25.56 -7.31 -5.23
N THR A 133 26.04 -6.17 -5.73
CA THR A 133 25.59 -4.84 -5.27
C THR A 133 24.10 -4.62 -5.57
N VAL A 134 23.67 -4.94 -6.79
CA VAL A 134 22.25 -4.90 -7.18
C VAL A 134 21.42 -5.78 -6.26
N CYS A 135 21.90 -7.00 -6.00
CA CYS A 135 21.23 -7.93 -5.09
C CYS A 135 21.10 -7.34 -3.67
N ALA A 136 22.18 -6.74 -3.14
CA ALA A 136 22.17 -6.10 -1.83
C ALA A 136 21.15 -4.94 -1.73
N VAL A 137 21.06 -4.10 -2.77
CA VAL A 137 20.06 -3.01 -2.84
C VAL A 137 18.65 -3.59 -2.81
N PHE A 138 18.39 -4.66 -3.57
CA PHE A 138 17.07 -5.32 -3.55
C PHE A 138 16.75 -5.99 -2.22
N VAL A 139 17.75 -6.57 -1.51
CA VAL A 139 17.57 -7.08 -0.13
C VAL A 139 17.11 -5.95 0.79
N CYS A 140 17.84 -4.84 0.82
CA CYS A 140 17.51 -3.68 1.64
C CYS A 140 16.11 -3.13 1.32
N ARG A 141 15.80 -3.00 0.02
CA ARG A 141 14.47 -2.54 -0.43
C ARG A 141 13.36 -3.47 0.03
N THR A 142 13.54 -4.78 -0.15
CA THR A 142 12.52 -5.77 0.22
C THR A 142 12.32 -5.82 1.73
N ALA A 143 13.41 -5.80 2.51
CA ALA A 143 13.36 -5.75 3.96
C ALA A 143 12.63 -4.50 4.47
N TYR A 144 12.97 -3.33 3.93
CA TYR A 144 12.30 -2.07 4.25
C TYR A 144 10.82 -2.10 3.88
N GLY A 145 10.49 -2.61 2.68
CA GLY A 145 9.11 -2.75 2.24
C GLY A 145 8.29 -3.67 3.14
N LEU A 146 8.85 -4.82 3.54
CA LEU A 146 8.21 -5.74 4.49
C LEU A 146 8.02 -5.11 5.88
N PHE A 147 9.02 -4.37 6.35
CA PHE A 147 8.94 -3.65 7.62
C PHE A 147 7.76 -2.66 7.61
N LEU A 148 7.65 -1.82 6.58
CA LEU A 148 6.54 -0.87 6.42
C LEU A 148 5.18 -1.60 6.36
N GLU A 149 5.14 -2.75 5.71
CA GLU A 149 3.94 -3.54 5.56
C GLU A 149 3.48 -4.15 6.89
N ILE A 150 4.42 -4.67 7.68
CA ILE A 150 4.15 -5.20 9.03
C ILE A 150 3.69 -4.08 9.96
N ASP A 151 4.35 -2.92 9.89
CA ASP A 151 4.01 -1.75 10.70
C ASP A 151 2.60 -1.25 10.37
N SER A 152 2.27 -1.12 9.09
CA SER A 152 0.92 -0.74 8.64
C SER A 152 -0.15 -1.74 9.11
N THR A 153 0.19 -3.04 9.17
CA THR A 153 -0.73 -4.08 9.65
C THR A 153 -0.97 -3.96 11.16
N ARG A 154 0.08 -3.66 11.94
CA ARG A 154 -0.04 -3.43 13.39
C ARG A 154 -0.95 -2.23 13.69
N HIS A 155 -0.81 -1.15 12.94
CA HIS A 155 -1.67 0.03 13.08
C HIS A 155 -3.14 -0.25 12.70
N ARG A 156 -3.40 -1.19 11.78
CA ARG A 156 -4.76 -1.63 11.43
C ARG A 156 -5.44 -2.42 12.55
N VAL A 157 -4.70 -3.30 13.22
CA VAL A 157 -5.23 -4.01 14.39
C VAL A 157 -5.64 -3.00 15.47
N SER A 158 -4.87 -1.94 15.63
CA SER A 158 -5.20 -0.81 16.50
C SER A 158 -6.52 -0.11 16.09
N ARG A 159 -6.78 0.06 14.78
CA ARG A 159 -8.05 0.66 14.30
C ARG A 159 -9.27 -0.23 14.57
N LEU A 160 -9.15 -1.54 14.40
CA LEU A 160 -10.22 -2.47 14.75
C LEU A 160 -10.50 -2.45 16.26
N SER A 161 -9.44 -2.39 17.07
CA SER A 161 -9.55 -2.27 18.52
C SER A 161 -10.21 -0.94 18.94
N VAL A 162 -9.90 0.15 18.23
CA VAL A 162 -10.56 1.45 18.45
C VAL A 162 -12.04 1.36 18.07
N LYS A 163 -12.37 0.75 16.94
CA LYS A 163 -13.77 0.57 16.53
C LYS A 163 -14.54 -0.25 17.57
N GLU A 164 -14.02 -1.38 17.99
CA GLU A 164 -14.64 -2.23 19.01
C GLU A 164 -14.87 -1.47 20.32
N THR A 165 -13.91 -0.63 20.73
CA THR A 165 -14.06 0.21 21.92
C THR A 165 -15.15 1.28 21.72
N VAL A 166 -15.21 1.89 20.54
CA VAL A 166 -16.18 2.93 20.18
C VAL A 166 -17.60 2.34 20.02
N ASP A 167 -17.72 1.09 19.54
CA ASP A 167 -19.00 0.40 19.39
C ASP A 167 -19.68 0.11 20.76
N HIS A 168 -18.89 0.03 21.83
CA HIS A 168 -19.43 -0.14 23.20
C HIS A 168 -19.86 1.16 23.88
N LEU A 169 -19.63 2.32 23.26
CA LEU A 169 -20.07 3.59 23.82
C LEU A 169 -21.59 3.75 23.68
N PRO A 170 -22.26 4.26 24.73
CA PRO A 170 -23.71 4.51 24.66
C PRO A 170 -24.06 5.72 23.77
N GLU A 171 -23.08 6.51 23.40
CA GLU A 171 -23.20 7.69 22.54
C GLU A 171 -22.97 7.32 21.08
N GLY A 172 -23.82 7.83 20.18
CA GLY A 172 -23.64 7.67 18.74
C GLY A 172 -22.48 8.53 18.25
N LEU A 173 -21.46 7.90 17.66
CA LEU A 173 -20.27 8.58 17.13
C LEU A 173 -20.15 8.36 15.63
N LEU A 174 -19.97 9.47 14.91
CA LEU A 174 -19.72 9.51 13.48
C LEU A 174 -18.50 10.41 13.20
N PHE A 175 -17.42 9.80 12.73
CA PHE A 175 -16.25 10.52 12.24
C PHE A 175 -16.23 10.48 10.72
N SER A 176 -15.92 11.60 10.09
CA SER A 176 -15.85 11.72 8.64
C SER A 176 -14.58 12.44 8.18
N THR A 177 -14.24 12.24 6.91
CA THR A 177 -13.23 13.06 6.22
C THR A 177 -13.82 14.45 5.91
N ALA A 178 -12.94 15.42 5.60
CA ALA A 178 -13.32 16.73 5.09
C ALA A 178 -14.21 16.67 3.84
N ASN A 179 -14.15 15.56 3.08
CA ASN A 179 -14.96 15.32 1.88
C ASN A 179 -16.33 14.66 2.18
N GLY A 180 -16.76 14.60 3.42
CA GLY A 180 -18.05 14.05 3.81
C GLY A 180 -18.16 12.53 3.77
N ARG A 181 -17.04 11.78 3.64
CA ARG A 181 -17.08 10.32 3.68
C ARG A 181 -16.95 9.82 5.11
N PRO A 182 -17.85 8.97 5.58
CA PRO A 182 -17.76 8.40 6.92
C PRO A 182 -16.50 7.53 7.05
N LEU A 183 -15.76 7.70 8.16
CA LEU A 183 -14.56 6.94 8.51
C LEU A 183 -14.83 5.90 9.58
N ILE A 184 -15.56 6.30 10.63
CA ILE A 184 -15.93 5.46 11.76
C ILE A 184 -17.37 5.80 12.13
N ILE A 185 -18.20 4.79 12.23
CA ILE A 185 -19.57 4.86 12.72
C ILE A 185 -19.70 3.76 13.76
N ASN A 186 -20.18 4.10 14.95
CA ASN A 186 -20.45 3.09 15.97
C ASN A 186 -21.87 2.55 15.88
N ASP A 187 -22.13 1.44 16.53
CA ASP A 187 -23.41 0.74 16.50
C ASP A 187 -24.59 1.62 16.95
N CYS A 188 -24.35 2.55 17.88
CA CYS A 188 -25.38 3.47 18.35
C CYS A 188 -25.77 4.50 17.28
N MET A 189 -24.78 5.05 16.54
CA MET A 189 -25.02 5.96 15.43
C MET A 189 -25.64 5.25 14.24
N ASP A 190 -25.20 4.04 13.93
CA ASP A 190 -25.77 3.22 12.85
C ASP A 190 -27.27 2.95 13.11
N ALA A 191 -27.61 2.54 14.33
CA ALA A 191 -29.00 2.36 14.75
C ALA A 191 -29.84 3.64 14.71
N PHE A 192 -29.25 4.81 14.99
CA PHE A 192 -29.88 6.11 14.86
C PHE A 192 -30.17 6.46 13.40
N LEU A 193 -29.17 6.28 12.50
CA LEU A 193 -29.35 6.55 11.07
C LEU A 193 -30.39 5.60 10.44
N ASP A 194 -30.36 4.31 10.80
CA ASP A 194 -31.33 3.33 10.35
C ASP A 194 -32.75 3.69 10.80
N ALA A 195 -32.94 4.19 12.04
CA ALA A 195 -34.24 4.62 12.55
C ALA A 195 -34.80 5.84 11.79
N LEU A 196 -33.92 6.65 11.19
CA LEU A 196 -34.28 7.77 10.33
C LEU A 196 -34.42 7.36 8.85
N GLY A 197 -34.14 6.09 8.50
CA GLY A 197 -34.16 5.61 7.12
C GLY A 197 -32.98 6.08 6.27
N ILE A 198 -31.87 6.53 6.89
CA ILE A 198 -30.70 7.04 6.24
C ILE A 198 -29.69 5.90 6.05
N SER A 199 -29.41 5.53 4.81
CA SER A 199 -28.42 4.48 4.52
C SER A 199 -26.98 5.01 4.61
N VAL A 200 -26.15 4.39 5.43
CA VAL A 200 -24.73 4.72 5.63
C VAL A 200 -23.91 4.73 4.31
N ASN A 201 -24.26 3.84 3.37
CA ASN A 201 -23.57 3.75 2.08
C ASN A 201 -23.77 4.96 1.16
N ARG A 202 -24.79 5.78 1.43
CA ARG A 202 -25.13 6.98 0.66
C ARG A 202 -25.01 8.25 1.49
N LEU A 203 -24.48 8.14 2.71
CA LEU A 203 -24.38 9.23 3.64
C LEU A 203 -23.30 10.21 3.19
N ASP A 204 -23.69 11.47 2.99
CA ASP A 204 -22.80 12.62 2.92
C ASP A 204 -22.84 13.32 4.27
N THR A 205 -21.80 13.13 5.08
CA THR A 205 -21.78 13.66 6.46
C THR A 205 -21.75 15.18 6.50
N ASN A 206 -21.28 15.85 5.42
CA ASN A 206 -21.29 17.31 5.34
C ASN A 206 -22.70 17.87 5.21
N ARG A 207 -23.64 17.07 4.70
CA ARG A 207 -25.04 17.44 4.54
C ARG A 207 -25.93 16.91 5.65
N LEU A 208 -25.47 15.90 6.38
CA LEU A 208 -26.30 15.25 7.40
C LEU A 208 -26.92 16.25 8.38
N TRP A 209 -26.13 17.24 8.82
CA TRP A 209 -26.61 18.26 9.75
C TRP A 209 -27.73 19.12 9.12
N SER A 210 -27.50 19.68 7.93
CA SER A 210 -28.51 20.49 7.22
C SER A 210 -29.75 19.66 6.86
N ASP A 211 -29.58 18.42 6.43
CA ASP A 211 -30.68 17.52 6.11
C ASP A 211 -31.56 17.20 7.33
N LEU A 212 -30.94 17.10 8.53
CA LEU A 212 -31.69 16.95 9.79
C LEU A 212 -32.41 18.24 10.18
N GLU A 213 -31.76 19.41 10.05
CA GLU A 213 -32.38 20.72 10.30
C GLU A 213 -33.59 20.93 9.39
N ASP A 214 -33.41 20.77 8.08
CA ASP A 214 -34.49 20.89 7.08
C ASP A 214 -35.60 19.86 7.34
N GLY A 215 -35.24 18.64 7.76
CA GLY A 215 -36.19 17.59 8.11
C GLY A 215 -37.05 17.93 9.34
N ILE A 216 -36.47 18.62 10.32
CA ILE A 216 -37.22 19.10 11.52
C ILE A 216 -38.13 20.27 11.13
N GLU A 217 -37.62 21.24 10.34
CA GLU A 217 -38.41 22.38 9.90
C GLU A 217 -39.61 21.96 9.04
N ASP A 218 -39.43 20.98 8.15
CA ASP A 218 -40.49 20.43 7.30
C ASP A 218 -41.43 19.43 8.02
N GLY A 219 -41.13 19.09 9.27
CA GLY A 219 -41.90 18.11 10.04
C GLY A 219 -41.74 16.66 9.59
N ARG A 220 -40.73 16.35 8.76
CA ARG A 220 -40.36 14.99 8.33
C ARG A 220 -39.62 14.23 9.41
N VAL A 221 -38.89 14.94 10.24
CA VAL A 221 -38.15 14.43 11.40
C VAL A 221 -38.76 15.04 12.66
N ASP A 222 -39.17 14.20 13.60
CA ASP A 222 -39.68 14.67 14.90
C ASP A 222 -38.48 15.16 15.73
N GLY A 223 -38.44 16.46 15.99
CA GLY A 223 -37.33 17.03 16.71
C GLY A 223 -37.48 18.52 16.97
N GLU A 224 -36.49 19.07 17.66
CA GLU A 224 -36.46 20.48 18.04
C GLU A 224 -35.02 20.99 17.99
N ARG A 225 -34.81 22.22 17.53
CA ARG A 225 -33.54 22.90 17.55
C ARG A 225 -33.27 23.57 18.91
N LEU A 226 -32.22 23.20 19.58
CA LEU A 226 -31.75 23.76 20.86
C LEU A 226 -30.42 24.50 20.68
N GLY A 227 -30.42 25.67 20.06
CA GLY A 227 -29.23 26.45 19.74
C GLY A 227 -28.35 25.76 18.70
N GLU A 228 -27.14 25.33 19.09
CA GLU A 228 -26.19 24.59 18.24
C GLU A 228 -26.40 23.06 18.29
N ARG A 229 -27.47 22.61 18.88
CA ARG A 229 -27.78 21.18 19.04
C ARG A 229 -29.14 20.88 18.45
N LEU A 230 -29.33 19.66 17.95
CA LEU A 230 -30.63 19.16 17.50
C LEU A 230 -31.10 18.06 18.45
N LEU A 231 -32.33 18.20 18.94
CA LEU A 231 -33.03 17.13 19.66
C LEU A 231 -33.86 16.36 18.63
N VAL A 232 -33.50 15.12 18.37
CA VAL A 232 -34.18 14.27 17.40
C VAL A 232 -34.83 13.10 18.11
N ARG A 233 -36.13 12.86 17.81
CA ARG A 233 -36.88 11.71 18.32
C ARG A 233 -37.10 10.70 17.23
N THR A 234 -36.72 9.45 17.48
CA THR A 234 -36.92 8.37 16.52
C THR A 234 -38.35 7.83 16.65
N PRO A 235 -39.00 7.40 15.52
CA PRO A 235 -40.34 6.87 15.54
C PRO A 235 -40.47 5.64 16.46
N SER A 236 -41.58 5.57 17.20
CA SER A 236 -41.85 4.53 18.22
C SER A 236 -41.98 3.09 17.69
N GLY A 237 -41.76 2.83 16.41
CA GLY A 237 -41.90 1.52 15.77
C GLY A 237 -40.68 0.65 15.66
N VAL A 238 -39.46 1.18 15.92
CA VAL A 238 -38.18 0.50 15.58
C VAL A 238 -37.26 0.31 16.80
N ARG A 239 -37.67 0.18 18.00
CA ARG A 239 -37.00 0.09 19.30
C ARG A 239 -37.32 1.32 20.16
N ASP A 240 -38.37 1.22 20.96
CA ASP A 240 -38.75 2.18 21.99
C ASP A 240 -38.26 3.61 21.72
N GLY A 241 -39.10 4.47 21.11
CA GLY A 241 -38.78 5.81 20.62
C GLY A 241 -37.75 6.53 21.49
N ARG A 242 -36.51 6.60 21.01
CA ARG A 242 -35.39 7.22 21.73
C ARG A 242 -35.24 8.67 21.30
N THR A 243 -34.86 9.49 22.25
CA THR A 243 -34.51 10.88 21.99
C THR A 243 -32.99 11.00 21.94
N PHE A 244 -32.49 11.57 20.87
CA PHE A 244 -31.06 11.79 20.67
C PHE A 244 -30.75 13.29 20.67
N LEU A 245 -29.72 13.68 21.35
CA LEU A 245 -29.12 15.02 21.26
C LEU A 245 -27.96 14.96 20.27
N VAL A 246 -28.17 15.56 19.11
CA VAL A 246 -27.17 15.56 18.03
C VAL A 246 -26.34 16.84 18.12
N THR A 247 -25.02 16.71 18.10
CA THR A 247 -24.06 17.82 18.06
C THR A 247 -23.12 17.63 16.86
N ASN A 248 -22.76 18.73 16.21
CA ASN A 248 -21.77 18.73 15.14
C ASN A 248 -20.54 19.53 15.58
N GLU A 249 -19.40 18.86 15.69
CA GLU A 249 -18.13 19.46 16.08
C GLU A 249 -17.06 19.19 15.02
N SER A 250 -16.36 20.23 14.58
CA SER A 250 -15.20 20.08 13.70
C SER A 250 -13.95 19.85 14.53
N VAL A 251 -13.34 18.66 14.39
CA VAL A 251 -12.05 18.33 15.00
C VAL A 251 -10.97 18.39 13.93
N ILE A 252 -10.02 19.31 14.09
CA ILE A 252 -8.82 19.37 13.26
C ILE A 252 -7.78 18.43 13.90
N LEU A 253 -7.58 17.27 13.28
CA LEU A 253 -6.47 16.39 13.64
C LEU A 253 -5.20 17.02 13.03
N ALA A 254 -4.30 17.47 13.87
CA ALA A 254 -2.96 17.87 13.44
C ALA A 254 -2.22 16.61 12.90
N ASP A 255 -1.70 16.71 11.67
CA ASP A 255 -0.88 15.69 11.00
C ASP A 255 0.47 15.49 11.69
#